data_7b184446583aee674e8365ecc3c0959a
#
_entry.id   7b184446583aee674e8365ecc3c0959a
#
_cell.length_a   1.000
_cell.length_b   1.000
_cell.length_c   1.000
_cell.angle_alpha   90.00
_cell.angle_beta   90.00
_cell.angle_gamma   90.00
#
_symmetry.space_group_name_H-M   'P 1'
#
loop_
_entity.id
_entity.type
_entity.pdbx_description
1 polymer ?
#
loop_
_entity_poly.entity_id
_entity_poly.type
_entity_poly.pdbx_seq_one_letter_code
_entity_poly.pdbx_strand_id
1 'polypeptide(L)'
;LGVWDGGKILNTHVELVNRVTQKDNAATLSDHATHVTGTMIASGVNPSAKGMAYGIQGIIAYDFNGDKAEVASEASNLLISNHSYGTITGWNYNSSQSRWEFYGRSTDNEDYKFGYYSNEAQLLDSIAYNAPYYLFVKSAGNSRNQNGPAVGQPFFRYNASNSMAAAGNRPDGISSNDGYGIVSWDGNAKNILTVGAVNGISSIYSRPEDVIMSNFSCWGPTDDGRIKPDVVANGVAVLSSTSGSNTS
;
A
#
# COMPACT_ATOMS: atom_id res chain seq x y z
N LEU A 1 -17.64 -3.10 5.73
CA LEU A 1 -16.24 -2.71 5.63
C LEU A 1 -15.37 -3.95 5.44
N GLY A 2 -14.40 -3.91 4.53
CA GLY A 2 -13.46 -4.99 4.26
C GLY A 2 -12.00 -4.56 4.43
N VAL A 3 -11.11 -5.52 4.65
CA VAL A 3 -9.67 -5.35 4.62
C VAL A 3 -9.01 -6.53 3.93
N TRP A 4 -8.10 -6.25 2.99
CA TRP A 4 -7.20 -7.20 2.37
C TRP A 4 -5.78 -6.80 2.72
N ASP A 5 -4.96 -7.75 3.17
CA ASP A 5 -3.59 -7.46 3.60
C ASP A 5 -2.71 -8.73 3.56
N GLY A 6 -1.46 -8.64 3.99
CA GLY A 6 -0.44 -9.70 3.90
C GLY A 6 -0.56 -10.82 4.90
N GLY A 7 -1.75 -11.34 5.19
CA GLY A 7 -1.97 -12.49 6.06
C GLY A 7 -3.06 -12.30 7.10
N LYS A 8 -3.14 -13.23 8.04
CA LYS A 8 -4.19 -13.28 9.06
C LYS A 8 -4.05 -12.18 10.11
N ILE A 9 -5.18 -11.56 10.46
CA ILE A 9 -5.27 -10.59 11.55
C ILE A 9 -5.35 -11.35 12.89
N LEU A 10 -4.68 -10.83 13.94
CA LEU A 10 -4.85 -11.30 15.31
C LEU A 10 -6.23 -10.85 15.85
N ASN A 11 -7.28 -11.57 15.48
CA ASN A 11 -8.66 -11.25 15.86
C ASN A 11 -8.99 -11.46 17.34
N THR A 12 -8.06 -12.05 18.11
CA THR A 12 -8.14 -12.19 19.58
C THR A 12 -7.47 -11.02 20.31
N HIS A 13 -6.85 -10.07 19.59
CA HIS A 13 -6.28 -8.88 20.20
C HIS A 13 -7.36 -8.10 20.97
N VAL A 14 -7.03 -7.55 22.17
CA VAL A 14 -8.01 -6.89 23.03
C VAL A 14 -8.77 -5.75 22.34
N GLU A 15 -8.14 -5.07 21.40
CA GLU A 15 -8.73 -4.00 20.58
C GLU A 15 -9.67 -4.52 19.47
N LEU A 16 -9.57 -5.81 19.09
CA LEU A 16 -10.20 -6.37 17.89
C LEU A 16 -11.13 -7.55 18.19
N VAL A 17 -11.27 -7.95 19.47
CA VAL A 17 -12.07 -9.09 19.88
C VAL A 17 -13.52 -8.96 19.38
N ASN A 18 -13.99 -10.03 18.73
CA ASN A 18 -15.33 -10.15 18.12
C ASN A 18 -15.63 -9.12 17.01
N ARG A 19 -14.60 -8.49 16.42
CA ARG A 19 -14.76 -7.43 15.41
C ARG A 19 -14.20 -7.80 14.05
N VAL A 20 -13.50 -8.93 13.92
CA VAL A 20 -12.86 -9.36 12.66
C VAL A 20 -13.32 -10.74 12.28
N THR A 21 -13.84 -10.89 11.07
CA THR A 21 -14.17 -12.18 10.46
C THR A 21 -13.19 -12.45 9.32
N GLN A 22 -12.21 -13.33 9.56
CA GLN A 22 -11.33 -13.82 8.49
C GLN A 22 -12.14 -14.76 7.59
N LYS A 23 -12.21 -14.45 6.29
CA LYS A 23 -13.06 -15.14 5.32
C LYS A 23 -12.33 -16.23 4.53
N ASP A 24 -11.04 -16.12 4.42
CA ASP A 24 -10.13 -17.08 3.79
C ASP A 24 -9.43 -17.97 4.83
N ASN A 25 -8.56 -18.85 4.35
CA ASN A 25 -7.78 -19.77 5.18
C ASN A 25 -6.37 -19.25 5.50
N ALA A 26 -6.18 -17.93 5.57
CA ALA A 26 -4.90 -17.35 5.95
C ALA A 26 -4.40 -17.93 7.27
N ALA A 27 -3.24 -18.61 7.23
CA ALA A 27 -2.70 -19.33 8.38
C ALA A 27 -1.72 -18.51 9.21
N THR A 28 -0.92 -17.65 8.53
CA THR A 28 0.17 -16.89 9.14
C THR A 28 -0.34 -15.55 9.63
N LEU A 29 -0.13 -15.28 10.92
CA LEU A 29 -0.42 -13.96 11.51
C LEU A 29 0.48 -12.90 10.87
N SER A 30 -0.10 -11.73 10.64
CA SER A 30 0.58 -10.56 10.08
C SER A 30 0.49 -9.39 11.05
N ASP A 31 1.66 -8.85 11.45
CA ASP A 31 1.73 -7.60 12.20
C ASP A 31 1.12 -6.45 11.40
N HIS A 32 1.44 -6.38 10.09
CA HIS A 32 0.94 -5.34 9.22
C HIS A 32 -0.59 -5.38 9.10
N ALA A 33 -1.19 -6.54 8.81
CA ALA A 33 -2.64 -6.69 8.74
C ALA A 33 -3.34 -6.34 10.06
N THR A 34 -2.74 -6.74 11.19
CA THR A 34 -3.27 -6.44 12.53
C THR A 34 -3.17 -4.93 12.82
N HIS A 35 -2.05 -4.30 12.46
CA HIS A 35 -1.83 -2.87 12.66
C HIS A 35 -2.78 -2.02 11.80
N VAL A 36 -2.93 -2.33 10.52
CA VAL A 36 -3.86 -1.67 9.61
C VAL A 36 -5.29 -1.77 10.14
N THR A 37 -5.69 -2.99 10.55
CA THR A 37 -7.04 -3.23 11.10
C THR A 37 -7.27 -2.46 12.39
N GLY A 38 -6.30 -2.44 13.30
CA GLY A 38 -6.36 -1.64 14.53
C GLY A 38 -6.52 -0.15 14.24
N THR A 39 -5.73 0.40 13.31
CA THR A 39 -5.85 1.80 12.86
C THR A 39 -7.27 2.10 12.36
N MET A 40 -7.89 1.15 11.69
CA MET A 40 -9.27 1.31 11.20
C MET A 40 -10.31 1.21 12.32
N ILE A 41 -10.27 0.17 13.16
CA ILE A 41 -11.40 -0.22 14.00
C ILE A 41 -11.08 -0.54 15.46
N ALA A 42 -9.86 -0.33 15.95
CA ALA A 42 -9.55 -0.60 17.37
C ALA A 42 -10.59 0.02 18.30
N SER A 43 -11.02 -0.75 19.32
CA SER A 43 -12.12 -0.36 20.23
C SER A 43 -11.75 0.83 21.12
N GLY A 44 -10.45 1.08 21.33
CA GLY A 44 -9.93 2.14 22.19
C GLY A 44 -9.80 1.71 23.64
N VAL A 45 -9.50 0.45 23.91
CA VAL A 45 -9.02 0.00 25.22
C VAL A 45 -7.80 0.84 25.59
N ASN A 46 -6.87 1.04 24.64
CA ASN A 46 -5.89 2.11 24.70
C ASN A 46 -6.44 3.34 23.95
N PRO A 47 -6.80 4.43 24.64
CA PRO A 47 -7.36 5.61 23.98
C PRO A 47 -6.43 6.23 22.93
N SER A 48 -5.10 6.09 23.08
CA SER A 48 -4.11 6.62 22.14
C SER A 48 -4.01 5.80 20.84
N ALA A 49 -4.51 4.57 20.84
CA ALA A 49 -4.54 3.67 19.68
C ALA A 49 -5.96 3.39 19.18
N LYS A 50 -6.92 4.20 19.57
CA LYS A 50 -8.33 4.05 19.18
C LYS A 50 -8.49 4.17 17.67
N GLY A 51 -9.17 3.20 17.05
CA GLY A 51 -9.40 3.18 15.60
C GLY A 51 -10.27 4.34 15.11
N MET A 52 -10.03 4.77 13.87
CA MET A 52 -10.74 5.91 13.27
C MET A 52 -12.24 5.64 13.13
N ALA A 53 -12.62 4.40 12.84
CA ALA A 53 -14.01 3.93 12.73
C ALA A 53 -14.38 2.98 13.87
N TYR A 54 -13.98 3.29 15.10
CA TYR A 54 -14.16 2.45 16.29
C TYR A 54 -15.61 2.03 16.56
N GLY A 55 -16.59 2.76 16.06
CA GLY A 55 -18.01 2.44 16.20
C GLY A 55 -18.54 1.35 15.27
N ILE A 56 -17.75 0.88 14.31
CA ILE A 56 -18.13 -0.21 13.41
C ILE A 56 -18.19 -1.52 14.20
N GLN A 57 -19.25 -2.32 13.99
CA GLN A 57 -19.47 -3.57 14.71
C GLN A 57 -18.48 -4.66 14.30
N GLY A 58 -18.01 -4.66 13.04
CA GLY A 58 -17.03 -5.61 12.55
C GLY A 58 -16.66 -5.40 11.08
N ILE A 59 -15.62 -6.11 10.68
CA ILE A 59 -15.12 -6.14 9.29
C ILE A 59 -14.95 -7.58 8.82
N ILE A 60 -14.97 -7.76 7.50
CA ILE A 60 -14.47 -8.98 6.86
C ILE A 60 -13.00 -8.77 6.48
N ALA A 61 -12.21 -9.83 6.56
CA ALA A 61 -10.78 -9.81 6.29
C ALA A 61 -10.37 -10.97 5.38
N TYR A 62 -9.42 -10.69 4.50
CA TYR A 62 -8.78 -11.64 3.60
C TYR A 62 -7.26 -11.39 3.57
N ASP A 63 -6.47 -12.41 3.23
CA ASP A 63 -5.13 -12.14 2.75
C ASP A 63 -5.17 -11.62 1.31
N PHE A 64 -4.07 -11.14 0.76
CA PHE A 64 -4.06 -10.57 -0.59
C PHE A 64 -3.90 -11.61 -1.71
N ASN A 65 -3.88 -12.93 -1.40
CA ASN A 65 -3.77 -13.96 -2.43
C ASN A 65 -5.15 -14.19 -3.06
N GLY A 66 -5.28 -13.81 -4.33
CA GLY A 66 -6.57 -13.90 -5.03
C GLY A 66 -7.49 -12.68 -4.81
N ASP A 67 -6.96 -11.61 -4.25
CA ASP A 67 -7.67 -10.40 -3.84
C ASP A 67 -8.68 -9.87 -4.86
N LYS A 68 -8.34 -9.84 -6.15
CA LYS A 68 -9.25 -9.29 -7.18
C LYS A 68 -10.54 -10.11 -7.34
N ALA A 69 -10.44 -11.45 -7.26
CA ALA A 69 -11.60 -12.33 -7.34
C ALA A 69 -12.48 -12.20 -6.08
N GLU A 70 -11.85 -12.13 -4.91
CA GLU A 70 -12.53 -11.96 -3.63
C GLU A 70 -13.22 -10.59 -3.54
N VAL A 71 -12.52 -9.52 -3.93
CA VAL A 71 -13.09 -8.18 -4.01
C VAL A 71 -14.27 -8.14 -4.97
N ALA A 72 -14.17 -8.73 -6.16
CA ALA A 72 -15.27 -8.80 -7.10
C ALA A 72 -16.51 -9.53 -6.53
N SER A 73 -16.28 -10.57 -5.73
CA SER A 73 -17.33 -11.32 -5.04
C SER A 73 -18.01 -10.54 -3.91
N GLU A 74 -17.25 -9.74 -3.17
CA GLU A 74 -17.74 -9.02 -1.99
C GLU A 74 -18.18 -7.58 -2.28
N ALA A 75 -17.77 -6.99 -3.39
CA ALA A 75 -17.97 -5.56 -3.69
C ALA A 75 -19.43 -5.10 -3.61
N SER A 76 -20.39 -5.93 -4.01
CA SER A 76 -21.82 -5.61 -3.92
C SER A 76 -22.36 -5.60 -2.47
N ASN A 77 -21.63 -6.22 -1.54
CA ASN A 77 -22.01 -6.34 -0.12
C ASN A 77 -21.22 -5.36 0.78
N LEU A 78 -20.25 -4.65 0.21
CA LEU A 78 -19.40 -3.72 0.92
C LEU A 78 -19.63 -2.28 0.45
N LEU A 79 -19.41 -1.32 1.34
CA LEU A 79 -19.32 0.08 0.99
C LEU A 79 -17.87 0.51 0.75
N ILE A 80 -16.93 -0.02 1.55
CA ILE A 80 -15.52 0.38 1.51
C ILE A 80 -14.65 -0.83 1.84
N SER A 81 -13.49 -0.92 1.17
CA SER A 81 -12.40 -1.81 1.61
C SER A 81 -11.06 -1.12 1.60
N ASN A 82 -10.16 -1.56 2.48
CA ASN A 82 -8.79 -1.08 2.59
C ASN A 82 -7.78 -2.08 2.01
N HIS A 83 -6.82 -1.57 1.21
CA HIS A 83 -5.78 -2.32 0.53
C HIS A 83 -4.43 -1.62 0.69
N SER A 84 -3.71 -1.96 1.77
CA SER A 84 -2.42 -1.34 2.13
C SER A 84 -1.22 -2.16 1.65
N TYR A 85 -1.27 -2.68 0.45
CA TYR A 85 -0.22 -3.46 -0.21
C TYR A 85 -0.09 -3.06 -1.67
N GLY A 86 0.92 -3.56 -2.38
CA GLY A 86 1.09 -3.30 -3.80
C GLY A 86 2.31 -4.00 -4.39
N THR A 87 2.48 -3.85 -5.71
CA THR A 87 3.62 -4.37 -6.44
C THR A 87 4.85 -3.51 -6.16
N ILE A 88 6.00 -4.15 -5.90
CA ILE A 88 7.28 -3.46 -5.79
C ILE A 88 7.66 -2.89 -7.16
N THR A 89 8.04 -1.62 -7.19
CA THR A 89 8.40 -0.90 -8.41
C THR A 89 9.65 -0.06 -8.21
N GLY A 90 10.37 0.21 -9.32
CA GLY A 90 11.57 1.01 -9.30
C GLY A 90 12.68 0.38 -8.47
N TRP A 91 13.35 1.19 -7.69
CA TRP A 91 14.36 0.75 -6.75
C TRP A 91 13.74 0.26 -5.45
N ASN A 92 14.29 -0.82 -4.92
CA ASN A 92 13.98 -1.34 -3.59
C ASN A 92 15.24 -1.93 -2.95
N TYR A 93 15.47 -1.62 -1.68
CA TYR A 93 16.54 -2.27 -0.91
C TYR A 93 16.01 -3.56 -0.28
N ASN A 94 16.50 -4.70 -0.75
CA ASN A 94 16.18 -6.01 -0.19
C ASN A 94 17.04 -6.24 1.05
N SER A 95 16.48 -5.99 2.23
CA SER A 95 17.18 -6.12 3.50
C SER A 95 17.58 -7.56 3.84
N SER A 96 16.76 -8.54 3.43
CA SER A 96 17.05 -9.97 3.68
C SER A 96 18.28 -10.45 2.90
N GLN A 97 18.56 -9.84 1.76
CA GLN A 97 19.73 -10.16 0.92
C GLN A 97 20.78 -9.06 0.91
N SER A 98 20.56 -7.98 1.67
CA SER A 98 21.48 -6.84 1.81
C SER A 98 21.92 -6.26 0.46
N ARG A 99 20.98 -6.08 -0.46
CA ARG A 99 21.26 -5.62 -1.82
C ARG A 99 20.21 -4.67 -2.38
N TRP A 100 20.62 -3.85 -3.34
CA TRP A 100 19.70 -3.02 -4.14
C TRP A 100 19.16 -3.81 -5.32
N GLU A 101 17.86 -3.73 -5.54
CA GLU A 101 17.13 -4.34 -6.65
C GLU A 101 16.38 -3.28 -7.43
N PHE A 102 16.48 -3.32 -8.77
CA PHE A 102 15.70 -2.50 -9.70
C PHE A 102 14.65 -3.36 -10.37
N TYR A 103 13.39 -3.01 -10.22
CA TYR A 103 12.25 -3.81 -10.64
C TYR A 103 11.73 -3.49 -12.05
N GLY A 104 12.37 -2.56 -12.78
CA GLY A 104 12.15 -2.35 -14.22
C GLY A 104 12.66 -3.53 -15.06
N ARG A 105 12.29 -3.55 -16.34
CA ARG A 105 12.79 -4.53 -17.31
C ARG A 105 14.29 -4.39 -17.50
N SER A 106 14.92 -5.39 -18.11
CA SER A 106 16.38 -5.41 -18.31
C SER A 106 16.93 -4.21 -19.12
N THR A 107 16.11 -3.55 -19.91
CA THR A 107 16.46 -2.40 -20.76
C THR A 107 15.96 -1.07 -20.23
N ASP A 108 15.14 -1.06 -19.16
CA ASP A 108 14.51 0.16 -18.67
C ASP A 108 15.51 1.05 -17.91
N ASN A 109 15.47 2.32 -18.18
CA ASN A 109 16.15 3.36 -17.38
C ASN A 109 15.23 3.96 -16.31
N GLU A 110 13.92 3.83 -16.50
CA GLU A 110 12.86 4.10 -15.53
C GLU A 110 11.92 2.91 -15.52
N ASP A 111 11.38 2.54 -14.37
CA ASP A 111 10.48 1.40 -14.30
C ASP A 111 9.17 1.72 -15.06
N TYR A 112 8.89 0.99 -16.10
CA TYR A 112 7.72 1.15 -16.97
C TYR A 112 6.38 1.08 -16.20
N LYS A 113 6.39 0.58 -14.98
CA LYS A 113 5.20 0.48 -14.14
C LYS A 113 4.80 1.81 -13.49
N PHE A 114 5.70 2.77 -13.46
CA PHE A 114 5.41 4.09 -12.91
C PHE A 114 4.36 4.81 -13.76
N GLY A 115 3.30 5.29 -13.12
CA GLY A 115 2.20 6.01 -13.78
C GLY A 115 1.32 5.17 -14.72
N TYR A 116 1.73 3.92 -15.01
CA TYR A 116 1.12 3.08 -16.03
C TYR A 116 -0.27 2.58 -15.62
N TYR A 117 -1.26 2.77 -16.49
CA TYR A 117 -2.60 2.20 -16.35
C TYR A 117 -2.61 0.75 -16.83
N SER A 118 -2.47 -0.18 -15.89
CA SER A 118 -2.31 -1.62 -16.15
C SER A 118 -3.64 -2.35 -16.32
N ASN A 119 -3.56 -3.63 -16.73
CA ASN A 119 -4.72 -4.53 -16.72
C ASN A 119 -5.31 -4.71 -15.31
N GLU A 120 -4.49 -4.67 -14.27
CA GLU A 120 -4.95 -4.71 -12.87
C GLU A 120 -5.75 -3.45 -12.52
N ALA A 121 -5.29 -2.28 -12.95
CA ALA A 121 -6.04 -1.03 -12.79
C ALA A 121 -7.38 -1.08 -13.53
N GLN A 122 -7.39 -1.62 -14.76
CA GLN A 122 -8.62 -1.81 -15.54
C GLN A 122 -9.60 -2.76 -14.85
N LEU A 123 -9.10 -3.84 -14.25
CA LEU A 123 -9.92 -4.80 -13.52
C LEU A 123 -10.58 -4.15 -12.29
N LEU A 124 -9.84 -3.35 -11.53
CA LEU A 124 -10.39 -2.59 -10.40
C LEU A 124 -11.48 -1.60 -10.86
N ASP A 125 -11.25 -0.91 -11.98
CA ASP A 125 -12.27 -0.03 -12.56
C ASP A 125 -13.51 -0.80 -13.00
N SER A 126 -13.35 -2.01 -13.53
CA SER A 126 -14.46 -2.88 -13.91
C SER A 126 -15.26 -3.35 -12.69
N ILE A 127 -14.60 -3.68 -11.58
CA ILE A 127 -15.24 -4.03 -10.31
C ILE A 127 -16.03 -2.82 -9.78
N ALA A 128 -15.42 -1.65 -9.74
CA ALA A 128 -16.08 -0.42 -9.29
C ALA A 128 -17.30 -0.05 -10.16
N TYR A 129 -17.20 -0.24 -11.47
CA TYR A 129 -18.33 -0.01 -12.39
C TYR A 129 -19.52 -0.94 -12.10
N ASN A 130 -19.26 -2.21 -11.77
CA ASN A 130 -20.30 -3.20 -11.47
C ASN A 130 -20.82 -3.11 -10.03
N ALA A 131 -20.11 -2.39 -9.14
CA ALA A 131 -20.49 -2.16 -7.75
C ALA A 131 -20.45 -0.65 -7.42
N PRO A 132 -21.40 0.15 -7.93
CA PRO A 132 -21.31 1.62 -7.93
C PRO A 132 -21.36 2.27 -6.53
N TYR A 133 -21.71 1.52 -5.51
CA TYR A 133 -21.71 2.00 -4.11
C TYR A 133 -20.50 1.52 -3.31
N TYR A 134 -19.58 0.80 -3.94
CA TYR A 134 -18.37 0.28 -3.32
C TYR A 134 -17.17 1.16 -3.64
N LEU A 135 -16.37 1.46 -2.62
CA LEU A 135 -15.12 2.21 -2.75
C LEU A 135 -13.92 1.35 -2.35
N PHE A 136 -13.05 1.10 -3.31
CA PHE A 136 -11.75 0.49 -3.11
C PHE A 136 -10.75 1.56 -2.68
N VAL A 137 -10.17 1.45 -1.47
CA VAL A 137 -9.20 2.41 -0.94
C VAL A 137 -7.81 1.79 -0.96
N LYS A 138 -6.89 2.41 -1.68
CA LYS A 138 -5.55 1.88 -2.00
C LYS A 138 -4.44 2.80 -1.53
N SER A 139 -3.38 2.22 -0.96
CA SER A 139 -2.15 2.99 -0.69
C SER A 139 -1.45 3.42 -1.98
N ALA A 140 -0.89 4.62 -1.99
CA ALA A 140 -0.13 5.15 -3.14
C ALA A 140 1.24 4.47 -3.33
N GLY A 141 1.75 3.80 -2.30
CA GLY A 141 3.08 3.18 -2.27
C GLY A 141 4.06 3.92 -1.38
N ASN A 142 5.16 3.24 -1.00
CA ASN A 142 6.12 3.68 0.01
C ASN A 142 7.57 3.74 -0.51
N SER A 143 7.78 3.75 -1.82
CA SER A 143 9.11 3.57 -2.41
C SER A 143 9.78 4.87 -2.89
N ARG A 144 9.18 6.04 -2.68
CA ARG A 144 9.71 7.31 -3.21
C ARG A 144 11.12 7.64 -2.71
N ASN A 145 11.47 7.27 -1.49
CA ASN A 145 12.80 7.47 -0.92
C ASN A 145 13.81 6.34 -1.25
N GLN A 146 13.42 5.35 -2.04
CA GLN A 146 14.27 4.24 -2.47
C GLN A 146 14.99 4.61 -3.78
N ASN A 147 16.17 5.23 -3.69
CA ASN A 147 16.82 5.84 -4.84
C ASN A 147 17.90 4.97 -5.50
N GLY A 148 18.03 3.71 -5.08
CA GLY A 148 19.07 2.81 -5.54
C GLY A 148 20.46 3.12 -4.97
N PRO A 149 21.47 2.32 -5.32
CA PRO A 149 22.84 2.58 -4.91
C PRO A 149 23.43 3.77 -5.68
N ALA A 150 24.53 4.33 -5.24
CA ALA A 150 25.28 5.32 -6.03
C ALA A 150 25.71 4.75 -7.39
N VAL A 151 25.84 5.62 -8.40
CA VAL A 151 26.41 5.24 -9.71
C VAL A 151 27.78 4.58 -9.49
N GLY A 152 28.04 3.47 -10.19
CA GLY A 152 29.24 2.67 -10.04
C GLY A 152 29.18 1.61 -8.93
N GLN A 153 28.11 1.54 -8.15
CA GLN A 153 27.92 0.51 -7.13
C GLN A 153 27.11 -0.68 -7.65
N PRO A 154 27.30 -1.89 -7.12
CA PRO A 154 26.60 -3.10 -7.59
C PRO A 154 25.12 -3.06 -7.29
N PHE A 155 24.34 -3.64 -8.22
CA PHE A 155 22.90 -3.80 -8.08
C PHE A 155 22.41 -5.05 -8.78
N PHE A 156 21.14 -5.37 -8.56
CA PHE A 156 20.40 -6.46 -9.18
C PHE A 156 19.23 -5.91 -9.99
N ARG A 157 18.86 -6.58 -11.07
CA ARG A 157 17.67 -6.28 -11.88
C ARG A 157 17.18 -7.52 -12.61
N TYR A 158 15.98 -7.45 -13.17
CA TYR A 158 15.49 -8.51 -14.02
C TYR A 158 16.35 -8.65 -15.29
N ASN A 159 16.77 -9.87 -15.58
CA ASN A 159 17.44 -10.24 -16.84
C ASN A 159 16.40 -10.54 -17.94
N ALA A 160 16.87 -10.91 -19.13
CA ALA A 160 16.02 -11.26 -20.27
C ALA A 160 15.06 -12.46 -20.01
N SER A 161 15.38 -13.31 -19.04
CA SER A 161 14.55 -14.44 -18.62
C SER A 161 13.60 -14.08 -17.47
N ASN A 162 13.41 -12.78 -17.18
CA ASN A 162 12.57 -12.26 -16.09
C ASN A 162 12.94 -12.81 -14.71
N SER A 163 14.24 -13.01 -14.47
CA SER A 163 14.77 -13.43 -13.17
C SER A 163 15.64 -12.33 -12.58
N MET A 164 15.49 -12.06 -11.27
CA MET A 164 16.32 -11.09 -10.56
C MET A 164 17.75 -11.58 -10.47
N ALA A 165 18.69 -10.89 -11.09
CA ALA A 165 20.09 -11.28 -11.23
C ALA A 165 21.03 -10.09 -11.03
N ALA A 166 22.29 -10.38 -10.69
CA ALA A 166 23.34 -9.36 -10.61
C ALA A 166 23.51 -8.68 -11.98
N ALA A 167 23.44 -7.35 -11.99
CA ALA A 167 23.48 -6.53 -13.20
C ALA A 167 24.83 -5.77 -13.36
N GLY A 168 25.81 -6.08 -12.51
CA GLY A 168 27.05 -5.33 -12.42
C GLY A 168 26.87 -4.04 -11.63
N ASN A 169 27.62 -3.01 -12.02
CA ASN A 169 27.55 -1.71 -11.36
C ASN A 169 26.49 -0.82 -12.01
N ARG A 170 25.76 -0.06 -11.19
CA ARG A 170 24.76 0.90 -11.66
C ARG A 170 25.38 1.87 -12.67
N PRO A 171 24.89 1.91 -13.92
CA PRO A 171 25.30 2.92 -14.88
C PRO A 171 24.69 4.27 -14.52
N ASP A 172 25.21 5.33 -15.09
CA ASP A 172 24.51 6.59 -15.16
C ASP A 172 23.26 6.46 -16.05
N GLY A 173 22.19 7.19 -15.70
CA GLY A 173 20.96 7.24 -16.48
C GLY A 173 19.81 6.35 -15.99
N ILE A 174 20.01 5.42 -15.04
CA ILE A 174 18.85 4.80 -14.37
C ILE A 174 18.27 5.79 -13.36
N SER A 175 17.00 6.18 -13.54
CA SER A 175 16.33 7.16 -12.69
C SER A 175 16.20 6.68 -11.25
N SER A 176 16.15 7.63 -10.31
CA SER A 176 15.78 7.34 -8.93
C SER A 176 14.26 7.22 -8.78
N ASN A 177 13.80 6.73 -7.62
CA ASN A 177 12.38 6.76 -7.28
C ASN A 177 11.89 8.13 -6.78
N ASP A 178 12.77 9.09 -6.57
CA ASP A 178 12.41 10.45 -6.09
C ASP A 178 12.02 11.38 -7.24
N GLY A 179 11.21 10.87 -8.16
CA GLY A 179 10.66 11.58 -9.29
C GLY A 179 9.13 11.68 -9.21
N TYR A 180 8.53 12.30 -10.21
CA TYR A 180 7.10 12.27 -10.43
C TYR A 180 6.68 10.98 -11.13
N GLY A 181 5.38 10.64 -11.04
CA GLY A 181 4.80 9.50 -11.77
C GLY A 181 4.98 8.14 -11.09
N ILE A 182 5.46 8.08 -9.86
CA ILE A 182 5.86 6.83 -9.20
C ILE A 182 4.74 6.07 -8.49
N VAL A 183 3.49 6.49 -8.57
CA VAL A 183 2.35 5.64 -8.18
C VAL A 183 2.30 4.46 -9.13
N SER A 184 2.33 3.26 -8.57
CA SER A 184 2.50 2.08 -9.36
C SER A 184 1.21 1.36 -9.68
N TRP A 185 1.16 0.76 -10.86
CA TRP A 185 0.32 -0.36 -11.26
C TRP A 185 -1.18 -0.16 -10.96
N ASP A 186 -1.72 -0.90 -9.98
CA ASP A 186 -3.13 -0.88 -9.59
C ASP A 186 -3.55 0.43 -8.90
N GLY A 187 -2.62 1.15 -8.26
CA GLY A 187 -2.87 2.48 -7.69
C GLY A 187 -3.25 3.55 -8.72
N ASN A 188 -3.06 3.28 -10.02
CA ASN A 188 -3.40 4.16 -11.13
C ASN A 188 -4.83 3.94 -11.69
N ALA A 189 -5.62 3.05 -11.08
CA ALA A 189 -7.02 2.88 -11.46
C ALA A 189 -7.81 4.21 -11.29
N LYS A 190 -8.89 4.37 -12.07
CA LYS A 190 -9.63 5.64 -12.20
C LYS A 190 -10.72 5.78 -11.15
N ASN A 191 -11.36 4.66 -10.79
CA ASN A 191 -12.55 4.64 -9.94
C ASN A 191 -12.25 4.11 -8.53
N ILE A 192 -11.02 4.26 -8.06
CA ILE A 192 -10.56 3.93 -6.70
C ILE A 192 -10.08 5.17 -5.99
N LEU A 193 -10.01 5.13 -4.65
CA LEU A 193 -9.41 6.18 -3.84
C LEU A 193 -7.96 5.79 -3.51
N THR A 194 -6.99 6.41 -4.18
CA THR A 194 -5.57 6.24 -3.88
C THR A 194 -5.15 7.24 -2.81
N VAL A 195 -4.56 6.74 -1.72
CA VAL A 195 -4.22 7.54 -0.54
C VAL A 195 -2.71 7.59 -0.33
N GLY A 196 -2.17 8.80 -0.27
CA GLY A 196 -0.78 9.07 0.10
C GLY A 196 -0.62 9.29 1.60
N ALA A 197 0.62 9.24 2.07
CA ALA A 197 0.96 9.41 3.48
C ALA A 197 1.59 10.78 3.76
N VAL A 198 1.10 11.44 4.81
CA VAL A 198 1.67 12.68 5.36
C VAL A 198 2.12 12.47 6.80
N ASN A 199 2.98 13.36 7.28
CA ASN A 199 3.35 13.43 8.68
C ASN A 199 2.15 13.86 9.52
N GLY A 200 2.06 13.36 10.74
CA GLY A 200 1.05 13.80 11.70
C GLY A 200 1.21 15.28 12.01
N ILE A 201 0.10 16.02 12.01
CA ILE A 201 0.08 17.41 12.44
C ILE A 201 0.08 17.42 13.96
N SER A 202 1.17 17.92 14.57
CA SER A 202 1.36 17.96 16.02
C SER A 202 0.60 19.12 16.72
N SER A 203 0.04 20.01 15.93
CA SER A 203 -0.71 21.18 16.37
C SER A 203 -2.07 21.25 15.64
N ILE A 204 -2.83 22.29 15.87
CA ILE A 204 -4.08 22.51 15.13
C ILE A 204 -3.74 22.85 13.67
N TYR A 205 -4.37 22.14 12.72
CA TYR A 205 -4.33 22.50 11.31
C TYR A 205 -4.85 23.95 11.12
N SER A 206 -4.07 24.76 10.46
CA SER A 206 -4.41 26.18 10.21
C SER A 206 -4.30 26.58 8.73
N ARG A 207 -3.46 25.91 7.95
CA ARG A 207 -3.19 26.24 6.55
C ARG A 207 -2.68 25.01 5.80
N PRO A 208 -2.80 25.00 4.44
CA PRO A 208 -2.36 23.87 3.63
C PRO A 208 -0.89 23.47 3.83
N GLU A 209 -0.01 24.43 4.11
CA GLU A 209 1.43 24.21 4.31
C GLU A 209 1.76 23.43 5.59
N ASP A 210 0.81 23.25 6.51
CA ASP A 210 0.95 22.40 7.69
C ASP A 210 0.92 20.90 7.31
N VAL A 211 0.44 20.58 6.09
CA VAL A 211 0.37 19.20 5.56
C VAL A 211 1.67 18.88 4.83
N ILE A 212 2.52 18.07 5.45
CA ILE A 212 3.83 17.70 4.91
C ILE A 212 3.79 16.24 4.47
N MET A 213 4.01 16.01 3.16
CA MET A 213 4.16 14.65 2.62
C MET A 213 5.30 13.91 3.32
N SER A 214 5.07 12.64 3.65
CA SER A 214 6.15 11.77 4.10
C SER A 214 7.19 11.60 2.98
N ASN A 215 8.43 11.32 3.35
CA ASN A 215 9.51 11.15 2.37
C ASN A 215 9.37 9.88 1.51
N PHE A 216 8.58 8.91 1.95
CA PHE A 216 8.40 7.62 1.29
C PHE A 216 7.14 7.53 0.42
N SER A 217 6.12 8.36 0.67
CA SER A 217 4.84 8.28 -0.04
C SER A 217 4.98 8.58 -1.52
N CYS A 218 4.54 7.65 -2.35
CA CYS A 218 4.54 7.84 -3.79
C CYS A 218 3.52 8.89 -4.24
N TRP A 219 3.78 9.50 -5.39
CA TRP A 219 2.92 10.48 -6.04
C TRP A 219 2.94 10.34 -7.57
N GLY A 220 1.92 10.92 -8.21
CA GLY A 220 1.77 10.98 -9.66
C GLY A 220 2.55 12.11 -10.32
N PRO A 221 2.09 12.56 -11.49
CA PRO A 221 0.85 12.13 -12.16
C PRO A 221 0.94 10.71 -12.73
N THR A 222 -0.19 10.20 -13.21
CA THR A 222 -0.20 9.01 -14.06
C THR A 222 0.27 9.37 -15.48
N ASP A 223 0.62 8.36 -16.31
CA ASP A 223 1.08 8.57 -17.70
C ASP A 223 0.04 9.30 -18.57
N ASP A 224 -1.23 9.14 -18.27
CA ASP A 224 -2.33 9.86 -18.94
C ASP A 224 -2.66 11.22 -18.30
N GLY A 225 -1.81 11.71 -17.39
CA GLY A 225 -1.87 13.05 -16.82
C GLY A 225 -2.84 13.23 -15.63
N ARG A 226 -3.43 12.16 -15.10
CA ARG A 226 -4.29 12.27 -13.91
C ARG A 226 -3.47 12.51 -12.65
N ILE A 227 -4.03 13.29 -11.73
CA ILE A 227 -3.44 13.52 -10.42
C ILE A 227 -3.65 12.29 -9.53
N LYS A 228 -2.57 11.81 -8.91
CA LYS A 228 -2.57 10.79 -7.86
C LYS A 228 -1.50 11.16 -6.80
N PRO A 229 -1.67 10.80 -5.54
CA PRO A 229 -2.86 10.20 -4.95
C PRO A 229 -4.06 11.16 -4.99
N ASP A 230 -5.27 10.64 -4.80
CA ASP A 230 -6.51 11.43 -4.79
C ASP A 230 -6.61 12.26 -3.50
N VAL A 231 -6.14 11.70 -2.39
CA VAL A 231 -6.10 12.34 -1.06
C VAL A 231 -4.85 11.89 -0.31
N VAL A 232 -4.57 12.55 0.80
CA VAL A 232 -3.52 12.18 1.75
C VAL A 232 -4.07 12.06 3.16
N ALA A 233 -3.45 11.20 3.97
CA ALA A 233 -3.79 11.01 5.38
C ALA A 233 -2.53 10.81 6.22
N ASN A 234 -2.63 10.99 7.55
CA ASN A 234 -1.53 10.67 8.44
C ASN A 234 -1.15 9.19 8.32
N GLY A 235 0.10 8.92 7.95
CA GLY A 235 0.66 7.58 7.76
C GLY A 235 2.04 7.40 8.38
N VAL A 236 2.45 8.33 9.26
CA VAL A 236 3.78 8.31 9.90
C VAL A 236 3.60 8.19 11.41
N ALA A 237 4.32 7.24 12.02
CA ALA A 237 4.32 6.99 13.46
C ALA A 237 2.91 6.76 14.06
N VAL A 238 2.07 6.05 13.33
CA VAL A 238 0.72 5.69 13.79
C VAL A 238 0.82 4.57 14.83
N LEU A 239 0.25 4.79 16.01
CA LEU A 239 0.14 3.77 17.05
C LEU A 239 -1.07 2.88 16.78
N SER A 240 -0.89 1.56 16.82
CA SER A 240 -1.97 0.60 16.60
C SER A 240 -1.64 -0.80 17.14
N SER A 241 -2.56 -1.74 16.98
CA SER A 241 -2.43 -3.15 17.40
C SER A 241 -1.35 -3.89 16.62
N THR A 242 -0.71 -4.87 17.23
CA THR A 242 0.25 -5.78 16.55
C THR A 242 -0.08 -7.24 16.84
N SER A 243 0.41 -8.16 16.02
CA SER A 243 0.21 -9.60 16.25
C SER A 243 1.22 -10.20 17.26
N GLY A 244 2.28 -9.47 17.56
CA GLY A 244 3.32 -9.89 18.51
C GLY A 244 2.95 -9.67 19.98
N SER A 245 1.94 -8.87 20.27
CA SER A 245 1.43 -8.66 21.63
C SER A 245 -0.08 -8.51 21.64
N ASN A 246 -0.72 -9.02 22.67
CA ASN A 246 -2.17 -8.86 22.88
C ASN A 246 -2.48 -7.79 23.95
N THR A 247 -1.62 -6.81 24.06
CA THR A 247 -1.75 -5.66 24.97
C THR A 247 -2.00 -4.39 24.18
N SER A 248 -2.84 -3.53 24.73
CA SER A 248 -3.08 -2.18 24.21
C SER A 248 -2.08 -1.17 24.76
#